data_a7e5ed552cf3503984762caac0bf7726
#
_entry.id   a7e5ed552cf3503984762caac0bf7726
#
_cell.length_a   1.000
_cell.length_b   1.000
_cell.length_c   1.000
_cell.angle_alpha   90.00
_cell.angle_beta   90.00
_cell.angle_gamma   90.00
#
_symmetry.space_group_name_H-M   'P 1'
#
loop_
_entity.id
_entity.type
_entity.pdbx_description
1 polymer ?
#
loop_
_entity_poly.entity_id
_entity_poly.type
_entity_poly.pdbx_seq_one_letter_code
_entity_poly.pdbx_strand_id
1 'polypeptide(L)'
;MIRKCLITKAILLSALVWTCVLARPAATRAQQTADQGGAKPTYTIPEYNAFQAANAEKDPQARLKLLDDFVAKFPSSTLNPYVYQLYIKTYTDLKNYPKVIEYADKVIALGDKVDAAGKLQALQARCQVFPYAYNAKAPDATEQLNKERDAALQGAKLLADFPKPAGSTMTDDQFAEQKKPVIAFFQNSAGFACLQLKDYPCAINAFKAVLALTPTDAVASYRLGVAYLEMKPPRALDGFWALARAINLKIPDSDKIKDYLRRQILAYEQPGCDSLADAQLNELLQLAANSPERPATYTIPSADDLNKIRTSSNILTVIADLKPGGDKAKMTWLALCGAEFPEVVGKLIDITPGTDFVDLKLYTGATPEEIQAATTANLDVKVVGQPEAARLEKDQGVRFSGTLVGYDPEPTFMLHWDKAKVNPEDIPTEKGGAKKPVHKPATKKT
;
A
#
# COMPACT_ATOMS: atom_id res chain seq x y z
N MET A 1 7.75 -6.26 -10.86
CA MET A 1 6.82 -6.66 -11.95
C MET A 1 5.39 -6.15 -11.78
N ILE A 2 4.91 -5.96 -10.58
CA ILE A 2 3.54 -5.41 -10.28
C ILE A 2 3.37 -3.97 -10.79
N ARG A 3 4.44 -3.18 -10.87
CA ARG A 3 4.43 -1.77 -11.33
C ARG A 3 3.91 -1.53 -12.76
N LYS A 4 3.99 -2.51 -13.67
CA LYS A 4 3.63 -2.32 -15.10
C LYS A 4 2.18 -2.67 -15.48
N CYS A 5 1.51 -3.53 -14.73
CA CYS A 5 0.20 -4.07 -15.14
C CYS A 5 -1.00 -3.20 -14.73
N LEU A 6 -0.88 -2.39 -13.67
CA LEU A 6 -1.97 -1.55 -13.14
C LEU A 6 -2.17 -0.21 -13.86
N ILE A 7 -1.23 0.17 -14.74
CA ILE A 7 -1.28 1.46 -15.45
C ILE A 7 -2.33 1.47 -16.57
N THR A 8 -2.66 0.31 -17.15
CA THR A 8 -3.25 0.25 -18.49
C THR A 8 -4.78 0.13 -18.54
N LYS A 9 -5.47 -0.23 -17.48
CA LYS A 9 -6.92 -0.58 -17.57
C LYS A 9 -7.90 0.36 -16.87
N ALA A 10 -7.46 1.19 -15.93
CA ALA A 10 -8.37 2.00 -15.12
C ALA A 10 -8.71 3.40 -15.68
N ILE A 11 -7.95 3.89 -16.69
CA ILE A 11 -8.10 5.27 -17.22
C ILE A 11 -9.15 5.37 -18.32
N LEU A 12 -9.61 4.26 -18.90
CA LEU A 12 -10.41 4.26 -20.12
C LEU A 12 -11.90 4.59 -19.95
N LEU A 13 -12.47 4.55 -18.74
CA LEU A 13 -13.92 4.68 -18.56
C LEU A 13 -14.45 6.07 -18.23
N SER A 14 -13.64 6.98 -17.70
CA SER A 14 -14.13 8.29 -17.22
C SER A 14 -14.03 9.44 -18.21
N ALA A 15 -13.24 9.30 -19.28
CA ALA A 15 -12.98 10.37 -20.23
C ALA A 15 -14.09 10.57 -21.29
N LEU A 16 -14.99 9.60 -21.47
CA LEU A 16 -15.95 9.64 -22.60
C LEU A 16 -17.15 10.55 -22.41
N VAL A 17 -17.48 10.94 -21.17
CA VAL A 17 -18.73 11.64 -20.86
C VAL A 17 -18.62 13.16 -21.10
N TRP A 18 -17.43 13.74 -20.98
CA TRP A 18 -17.26 15.20 -21.05
C TRP A 18 -17.02 15.76 -22.46
N THR A 19 -16.65 14.91 -23.41
CA THR A 19 -16.45 15.33 -24.81
C THR A 19 -17.73 15.87 -25.47
N CYS A 20 -18.91 15.47 -25.00
CA CYS A 20 -20.18 15.95 -25.55
C CYS A 20 -20.57 17.37 -25.11
N VAL A 21 -20.12 17.85 -23.94
CA VAL A 21 -20.54 19.16 -23.41
C VAL A 21 -19.62 20.30 -23.88
N LEU A 22 -18.34 20.00 -24.15
CA LEU A 22 -17.37 20.98 -24.64
C LEU A 22 -17.09 20.85 -26.14
N ALA A 23 -17.55 19.78 -26.79
CA ALA A 23 -17.33 19.53 -28.22
C ALA A 23 -18.32 20.34 -29.07
N ARG A 24 -18.19 21.64 -29.07
CA ARG A 24 -18.56 22.38 -30.27
C ARG A 24 -17.45 22.11 -31.28
N PRO A 25 -17.79 21.70 -32.53
CA PRO A 25 -16.76 21.46 -33.56
C PRO A 25 -15.92 22.74 -33.74
N ALA A 26 -14.62 22.58 -33.95
CA ALA A 26 -13.70 23.72 -34.13
C ALA A 26 -14.18 24.72 -35.22
N ALA A 27 -14.90 24.21 -36.22
CA ALA A 27 -15.55 25.03 -37.25
C ALA A 27 -16.60 26.01 -36.70
N THR A 28 -17.40 25.61 -35.70
CA THR A 28 -18.43 26.48 -35.09
C THR A 28 -17.78 27.58 -34.23
N ARG A 29 -16.60 27.30 -33.63
CA ARG A 29 -15.86 28.31 -32.87
C ARG A 29 -15.19 29.35 -33.77
N ALA A 30 -14.58 28.90 -34.88
CA ALA A 30 -14.01 29.82 -35.86
C ALA A 30 -15.09 30.70 -36.50
N GLN A 31 -16.31 30.20 -36.65
CA GLN A 31 -17.45 30.97 -37.18
C GLN A 31 -18.08 31.89 -36.14
N GLN A 32 -18.14 31.53 -34.87
CA GLN A 32 -18.66 32.38 -33.80
C GLN A 32 -17.79 33.61 -33.51
N THR A 33 -16.47 33.55 -33.74
CA THR A 33 -15.60 34.72 -33.63
C THR A 33 -15.83 35.69 -34.79
N ALA A 34 -16.38 35.24 -35.90
CA ALA A 34 -16.76 36.08 -37.04
C ALA A 34 -18.14 36.75 -36.87
N ASP A 35 -19.06 36.12 -36.12
CA ASP A 35 -20.45 36.58 -35.94
C ASP A 35 -20.68 37.51 -34.72
N GLN A 36 -19.73 37.58 -33.79
CA GLN A 36 -19.85 38.51 -32.64
C GLN A 36 -19.24 39.86 -32.94
N GLY A 37 -20.06 40.68 -33.56
CA GLY A 37 -19.90 42.12 -33.52
C GLY A 37 -18.71 42.70 -34.28
N GLY A 38 -18.78 42.89 -35.58
CA GLY A 38 -18.11 43.94 -36.33
C GLY A 38 -16.58 43.91 -36.49
N ALA A 39 -15.86 42.98 -35.85
CA ALA A 39 -14.42 42.86 -36.05
C ALA A 39 -14.14 42.00 -37.31
N LYS A 40 -13.33 42.52 -38.22
CA LYS A 40 -12.91 41.81 -39.42
C LYS A 40 -12.22 40.51 -39.02
N PRO A 41 -12.48 39.36 -39.69
CA PRO A 41 -11.75 38.11 -39.49
C PRO A 41 -10.25 38.40 -39.56
N THR A 42 -9.51 37.84 -38.60
CA THR A 42 -8.04 37.99 -38.55
C THR A 42 -7.32 37.00 -39.45
N TYR A 43 -8.06 36.20 -40.24
CA TYR A 43 -7.58 35.24 -41.25
C TYR A 43 -8.16 35.57 -42.64
N THR A 44 -7.48 35.13 -43.68
CA THR A 44 -7.91 35.31 -45.07
C THR A 44 -8.88 34.22 -45.52
N ILE A 45 -9.64 34.46 -46.62
CA ILE A 45 -10.52 33.44 -47.23
C ILE A 45 -9.74 32.18 -47.62
N PRO A 46 -8.54 32.23 -48.26
CA PRO A 46 -7.73 31.05 -48.54
C PRO A 46 -7.35 30.23 -47.30
N GLU A 47 -6.98 30.92 -46.17
CA GLU A 47 -6.69 30.23 -44.89
C GLU A 47 -7.93 29.50 -44.39
N TYR A 48 -9.08 30.17 -44.36
CA TYR A 48 -10.33 29.54 -43.92
C TYR A 48 -10.74 28.34 -44.76
N ASN A 49 -10.66 28.45 -46.10
CA ASN A 49 -11.00 27.38 -47.00
C ASN A 49 -10.07 26.17 -46.82
N ALA A 50 -8.77 26.37 -46.67
CA ALA A 50 -7.81 25.32 -46.42
C ALA A 50 -8.07 24.64 -45.07
N PHE A 51 -8.37 25.39 -44.01
CA PHE A 51 -8.78 24.87 -42.72
C PHE A 51 -10.06 24.05 -42.81
N GLN A 52 -11.08 24.52 -43.49
CA GLN A 52 -12.34 23.82 -43.66
C GLN A 52 -12.16 22.52 -44.45
N ALA A 53 -11.31 22.48 -45.48
CA ALA A 53 -10.98 21.26 -46.22
C ALA A 53 -10.35 20.21 -45.29
N ALA A 54 -9.39 20.63 -44.46
CA ALA A 54 -8.77 19.72 -43.49
C ALA A 54 -9.76 19.22 -42.42
N ASN A 55 -10.64 20.10 -41.94
CA ASN A 55 -11.63 19.77 -40.90
C ASN A 55 -12.73 18.82 -41.43
N ALA A 56 -13.10 18.95 -42.72
CA ALA A 56 -14.11 18.10 -43.37
C ALA A 56 -13.58 16.73 -43.78
N GLU A 57 -12.25 16.59 -43.95
CA GLU A 57 -11.62 15.34 -44.35
C GLU A 57 -11.80 14.24 -43.31
N LYS A 58 -12.28 13.08 -43.72
CA LYS A 58 -12.56 11.93 -42.84
C LYS A 58 -11.40 10.97 -42.71
N ASP A 59 -10.62 10.79 -43.82
CA ASP A 59 -9.45 9.95 -43.80
C ASP A 59 -8.31 10.62 -43.00
N PRO A 60 -7.79 10.00 -41.91
CA PRO A 60 -6.78 10.63 -41.09
C PRO A 60 -5.46 10.91 -41.82
N GLN A 61 -5.07 10.08 -42.80
CA GLN A 61 -3.84 10.28 -43.56
C GLN A 61 -3.98 11.43 -44.58
N ALA A 62 -5.12 11.50 -45.25
CA ALA A 62 -5.43 12.64 -46.11
C ALA A 62 -5.54 13.95 -45.34
N ARG A 63 -6.16 13.91 -44.15
CA ARG A 63 -6.25 15.05 -43.25
C ARG A 63 -4.87 15.58 -42.84
N LEU A 64 -3.90 14.67 -42.50
CA LEU A 64 -2.53 15.10 -42.20
C LEU A 64 -1.90 15.90 -43.31
N LYS A 65 -2.03 15.46 -44.57
CA LYS A 65 -1.48 16.18 -45.74
C LYS A 65 -2.06 17.58 -45.85
N LEU A 66 -3.39 17.70 -45.66
CA LEU A 66 -4.05 19.03 -45.68
C LEU A 66 -3.61 19.94 -44.54
N LEU A 67 -3.36 19.35 -43.35
CA LEU A 67 -2.85 20.12 -42.18
C LEU A 67 -1.40 20.54 -42.41
N ASP A 68 -0.54 19.66 -42.93
CA ASP A 68 0.86 19.97 -43.25
C ASP A 68 0.94 21.06 -44.32
N ASP A 69 0.11 20.98 -45.37
CA ASP A 69 -0.03 22.00 -46.42
C ASP A 69 -0.49 23.34 -45.83
N PHE A 70 -1.43 23.30 -44.87
CA PHE A 70 -1.91 24.50 -44.20
C PHE A 70 -0.78 25.19 -43.46
N VAL A 71 -0.07 24.47 -42.59
CA VAL A 71 1.01 25.04 -41.77
C VAL A 71 2.16 25.55 -42.63
N ALA A 72 2.48 24.86 -43.71
CA ALA A 72 3.50 25.32 -44.66
C ALA A 72 3.12 26.61 -45.40
N LYS A 73 1.85 26.76 -45.81
CA LYS A 73 1.37 27.92 -46.57
C LYS A 73 1.05 29.10 -45.65
N PHE A 74 0.60 28.84 -44.44
CA PHE A 74 0.08 29.85 -43.51
C PHE A 74 0.70 29.73 -42.10
N PRO A 75 2.03 29.82 -41.93
CA PRO A 75 2.71 29.58 -40.67
C PRO A 75 2.32 30.54 -39.54
N SER A 76 1.88 31.74 -39.89
CA SER A 76 1.47 32.78 -38.93
C SER A 76 -0.04 32.93 -38.81
N SER A 77 -0.84 31.98 -39.34
CA SER A 77 -2.29 32.08 -39.32
C SER A 77 -2.85 32.10 -37.89
N THR A 78 -3.85 32.93 -37.66
CA THR A 78 -4.62 32.92 -36.40
C THR A 78 -5.49 31.69 -36.24
N LEU A 79 -5.61 30.85 -37.28
CA LEU A 79 -6.27 29.53 -37.23
C LEU A 79 -5.36 28.41 -36.71
N ASN A 80 -4.05 28.65 -36.52
CA ASN A 80 -3.11 27.63 -36.02
C ASN A 80 -3.54 26.96 -34.74
N PRO A 81 -4.15 27.60 -33.72
CA PRO A 81 -4.67 26.91 -32.55
C PRO A 81 -5.66 25.78 -32.88
N TYR A 82 -6.57 26.04 -33.83
CA TYR A 82 -7.57 25.06 -34.29
C TYR A 82 -6.94 23.96 -35.18
N VAL A 83 -5.96 24.32 -35.99
CA VAL A 83 -5.18 23.40 -36.80
C VAL A 83 -4.44 22.40 -35.89
N TYR A 84 -3.80 22.87 -34.80
CA TYR A 84 -3.13 21.99 -33.84
C TYR A 84 -4.12 21.08 -33.09
N GLN A 85 -5.33 21.53 -32.80
CA GLN A 85 -6.38 20.67 -32.26
C GLN A 85 -6.80 19.57 -33.27
N LEU A 86 -6.86 19.87 -34.57
CA LEU A 86 -7.10 18.86 -35.61
C LEU A 86 -5.94 17.86 -35.70
N TYR A 87 -4.69 18.28 -35.54
CA TYR A 87 -3.55 17.36 -35.46
C TYR A 87 -3.68 16.43 -34.24
N ILE A 88 -4.04 16.96 -33.06
CA ILE A 88 -4.26 16.15 -31.85
C ILE A 88 -5.29 15.07 -32.16
N LYS A 89 -6.46 15.42 -32.70
CA LYS A 89 -7.51 14.48 -33.08
C LYS A 89 -6.99 13.46 -34.09
N THR A 90 -6.34 13.90 -35.15
CA THR A 90 -5.87 13.02 -36.24
C THR A 90 -4.83 12.02 -35.75
N TYR A 91 -3.85 12.46 -34.94
CA TYR A 91 -2.86 11.56 -34.36
C TYR A 91 -3.45 10.65 -33.28
N THR A 92 -4.52 11.04 -32.61
CA THR A 92 -5.29 10.15 -31.72
C THR A 92 -5.96 9.04 -32.51
N ASP A 93 -6.62 9.37 -33.62
CA ASP A 93 -7.25 8.39 -34.54
C ASP A 93 -6.20 7.39 -35.08
N LEU A 94 -4.99 7.85 -35.36
CA LEU A 94 -3.85 7.07 -35.84
C LEU A 94 -3.06 6.37 -34.72
N LYS A 95 -3.41 6.57 -33.45
CA LYS A 95 -2.71 6.06 -32.26
C LYS A 95 -1.23 6.45 -32.20
N ASN A 96 -0.87 7.58 -32.79
CA ASN A 96 0.47 8.15 -32.71
C ASN A 96 0.57 9.07 -31.47
N TYR A 97 0.64 8.46 -30.31
CA TYR A 97 0.59 9.16 -29.02
C TYR A 97 1.73 10.17 -28.79
N PRO A 98 2.97 9.94 -29.21
CA PRO A 98 4.02 10.96 -29.10
C PRO A 98 3.67 12.25 -29.86
N LYS A 99 3.04 12.12 -31.05
CA LYS A 99 2.58 13.27 -31.84
C LYS A 99 1.38 13.96 -31.20
N VAL A 100 0.48 13.23 -30.55
CA VAL A 100 -0.60 13.85 -29.74
C VAL A 100 -0.02 14.76 -28.66
N ILE A 101 0.99 14.28 -27.90
CA ILE A 101 1.67 15.06 -26.88
C ILE A 101 2.34 16.30 -27.49
N GLU A 102 3.08 16.13 -28.58
CA GLU A 102 3.76 17.25 -29.25
C GLU A 102 2.79 18.37 -29.60
N TYR A 103 1.67 18.03 -30.25
CA TYR A 103 0.69 19.06 -30.66
C TYR A 103 -0.14 19.60 -29.50
N ALA A 104 -0.40 18.81 -28.49
CA ALA A 104 -1.00 19.30 -27.23
C ALA A 104 -0.09 20.34 -26.56
N ASP A 105 1.22 20.05 -26.47
CA ASP A 105 2.21 20.98 -25.91
C ASP A 105 2.27 22.28 -26.74
N LYS A 106 2.16 22.20 -28.09
CA LYS A 106 2.06 23.39 -28.97
C LYS A 106 0.82 24.23 -28.65
N VAL A 107 -0.35 23.60 -28.43
CA VAL A 107 -1.59 24.33 -28.05
C VAL A 107 -1.41 24.98 -26.68
N ILE A 108 -0.87 24.26 -25.70
CA ILE A 108 -0.65 24.77 -24.34
C ILE A 108 0.31 25.99 -24.37
N ALA A 109 1.38 25.89 -25.16
CA ALA A 109 2.38 26.96 -25.31
C ALA A 109 1.85 28.25 -25.95
N LEU A 110 0.71 28.20 -26.66
CA LEU A 110 0.09 29.40 -27.23
C LEU A 110 -0.49 30.37 -26.16
N GLY A 111 -0.60 29.89 -24.92
CA GLY A 111 -1.04 30.73 -23.80
C GLY A 111 -2.44 31.34 -24.02
N ASP A 112 -2.56 32.64 -23.94
CA ASP A 112 -3.84 33.37 -24.05
C ASP A 112 -4.39 33.49 -25.50
N LYS A 113 -3.63 33.00 -26.51
CA LYS A 113 -4.10 32.89 -27.89
C LYS A 113 -5.09 31.74 -28.09
N VAL A 114 -5.25 30.87 -27.07
CA VAL A 114 -6.21 29.76 -27.05
C VAL A 114 -7.20 29.99 -25.91
N ASP A 115 -8.48 29.82 -26.18
CA ASP A 115 -9.50 29.89 -25.15
C ASP A 115 -9.32 28.78 -24.08
N ALA A 116 -9.92 29.00 -22.92
CA ALA A 116 -9.80 28.07 -21.79
C ALA A 116 -10.29 26.64 -22.13
N ALA A 117 -11.31 26.53 -23.00
CA ALA A 117 -11.84 25.23 -23.43
C ALA A 117 -10.87 24.50 -24.35
N GLY A 118 -10.27 25.18 -25.33
CA GLY A 118 -9.25 24.59 -26.21
C GLY A 118 -7.98 24.18 -25.45
N LYS A 119 -7.56 25.01 -24.49
CA LYS A 119 -6.44 24.67 -23.59
C LYS A 119 -6.76 23.45 -22.75
N LEU A 120 -7.97 23.38 -22.17
CA LEU A 120 -8.40 22.24 -21.37
C LEU A 120 -8.43 20.93 -22.19
N GLN A 121 -8.92 21.00 -23.45
CA GLN A 121 -8.92 19.84 -24.36
C GLN A 121 -7.49 19.34 -24.67
N ALA A 122 -6.55 20.26 -24.89
CA ALA A 122 -5.16 19.91 -25.13
C ALA A 122 -4.52 19.26 -23.91
N LEU A 123 -4.72 19.82 -22.71
CA LEU A 123 -4.25 19.27 -21.43
C LEU A 123 -4.83 17.88 -21.20
N GLN A 124 -6.14 17.70 -21.45
CA GLN A 124 -6.80 16.40 -21.31
C GLN A 124 -6.25 15.36 -22.29
N ALA A 125 -6.11 15.72 -23.57
CA ALA A 125 -5.56 14.82 -24.59
C ALA A 125 -4.14 14.38 -24.26
N ARG A 126 -3.30 15.31 -23.80
CA ARG A 126 -1.94 15.04 -23.36
C ARG A 126 -1.91 14.03 -22.22
N CYS A 127 -2.64 14.30 -21.13
CA CYS A 127 -2.67 13.40 -19.96
C CYS A 127 -3.28 12.02 -20.29
N GLN A 128 -4.26 11.97 -21.20
CA GLN A 128 -4.92 10.73 -21.59
C GLN A 128 -3.97 9.77 -22.34
N VAL A 129 -3.11 10.30 -23.19
CA VAL A 129 -2.20 9.46 -24.00
C VAL A 129 -0.84 9.25 -23.35
N PHE A 130 -0.50 10.04 -22.33
CA PHE A 130 0.81 9.99 -21.67
C PHE A 130 1.22 8.57 -21.20
N PRO A 131 0.35 7.75 -20.57
CA PRO A 131 0.72 6.41 -20.15
C PRO A 131 1.13 5.48 -21.29
N TYR A 132 0.68 5.75 -22.51
CA TYR A 132 0.99 4.95 -23.69
C TYR A 132 2.24 5.44 -24.44
N ALA A 133 2.57 6.73 -24.31
CA ALA A 133 3.73 7.35 -24.93
C ALA A 133 4.98 7.31 -24.04
N TYR A 134 4.80 7.33 -22.71
CA TYR A 134 5.88 7.42 -21.75
C TYR A 134 6.80 6.21 -21.74
N ASN A 135 8.10 6.45 -21.88
CA ASN A 135 9.14 5.44 -21.75
C ASN A 135 10.09 5.82 -20.61
N ALA A 136 10.02 5.08 -19.51
CA ALA A 136 10.86 5.30 -18.33
C ALA A 136 12.37 5.14 -18.57
N LYS A 137 12.77 4.59 -19.73
CA LYS A 137 14.19 4.44 -20.11
C LYS A 137 14.66 5.50 -21.10
N ALA A 138 13.78 6.40 -21.52
CA ALA A 138 14.15 7.48 -22.43
C ALA A 138 15.07 8.49 -21.70
N PRO A 139 16.04 9.11 -22.39
CA PRO A 139 16.95 10.10 -21.78
C PRO A 139 16.21 11.28 -21.16
N ASP A 140 15.07 11.67 -21.73
CA ASP A 140 14.21 12.77 -21.32
C ASP A 140 13.03 12.35 -20.42
N ALA A 141 13.03 11.12 -19.90
CA ALA A 141 11.93 10.57 -19.11
C ALA A 141 11.55 11.47 -17.92
N THR A 142 12.54 12.04 -17.22
CA THR A 142 12.30 12.95 -16.10
C THR A 142 11.66 14.26 -16.55
N GLU A 143 12.09 14.82 -17.69
CA GLU A 143 11.50 16.02 -18.25
C GLU A 143 10.05 15.78 -18.67
N GLN A 144 9.77 14.66 -19.32
CA GLN A 144 8.42 14.26 -19.71
C GLN A 144 7.49 14.13 -18.49
N LEU A 145 7.97 13.55 -17.39
CA LEU A 145 7.22 13.45 -16.14
C LEU A 145 6.93 14.82 -15.51
N ASN A 146 7.90 15.74 -15.51
CA ASN A 146 7.68 17.09 -15.01
C ASN A 146 6.63 17.83 -15.86
N LYS A 147 6.73 17.76 -17.18
CA LYS A 147 5.72 18.32 -18.09
C LYS A 147 4.33 17.72 -17.87
N GLU A 148 4.25 16.39 -17.61
CA GLU A 148 2.99 15.72 -17.31
C GLU A 148 2.39 16.20 -16.00
N ARG A 149 3.19 16.26 -14.94
CA ARG A 149 2.75 16.79 -13.63
C ARG A 149 2.16 18.19 -13.79
N ASP A 150 2.92 19.08 -14.44
CA ASP A 150 2.56 20.50 -14.56
C ASP A 150 1.31 20.67 -15.43
N ALA A 151 1.20 19.94 -16.54
CA ALA A 151 0.02 19.96 -17.40
C ALA A 151 -1.23 19.42 -16.67
N ALA A 152 -1.07 18.33 -15.92
CA ALA A 152 -2.18 17.75 -15.17
C ALA A 152 -2.66 18.67 -14.03
N LEU A 153 -1.75 19.27 -13.27
CA LEU A 153 -2.11 20.26 -12.23
C LEU A 153 -2.78 21.50 -12.84
N GLN A 154 -2.28 21.97 -13.98
CA GLN A 154 -2.89 23.07 -14.72
C GLN A 154 -4.31 22.72 -15.19
N GLY A 155 -4.49 21.50 -15.71
CA GLY A 155 -5.80 21.01 -16.15
C GLY A 155 -6.81 20.93 -15.02
N ALA A 156 -6.40 20.38 -13.87
CA ALA A 156 -7.24 20.30 -12.69
C ALA A 156 -7.69 21.69 -12.21
N LYS A 157 -6.75 22.65 -12.12
CA LYS A 157 -7.04 24.03 -11.72
C LYS A 157 -7.94 24.73 -12.72
N LEU A 158 -7.58 24.68 -14.01
CA LEU A 158 -8.35 25.33 -15.06
C LEU A 158 -9.80 24.83 -15.09
N LEU A 159 -10.02 23.53 -14.92
CA LEU A 159 -11.36 22.95 -14.87
C LEU A 159 -12.11 23.32 -13.59
N ALA A 160 -11.44 23.35 -12.43
CA ALA A 160 -12.06 23.78 -11.19
C ALA A 160 -12.65 25.20 -11.32
N ASP A 161 -11.87 26.12 -11.92
CA ASP A 161 -12.22 27.52 -12.13
C ASP A 161 -13.11 27.73 -13.36
N PHE A 162 -13.38 26.67 -14.16
CA PHE A 162 -14.11 26.79 -15.42
C PHE A 162 -15.57 27.22 -15.17
N PRO A 163 -16.04 28.30 -15.76
CA PRO A 163 -17.39 28.79 -15.56
C PRO A 163 -18.42 27.87 -16.24
N LYS A 164 -19.63 27.83 -15.67
CA LYS A 164 -20.76 27.16 -16.33
C LYS A 164 -21.07 27.90 -17.67
N PRO A 165 -21.21 27.13 -18.77
CA PRO A 165 -21.53 27.74 -20.06
C PRO A 165 -22.82 28.55 -20.03
N ALA A 166 -22.82 29.72 -20.66
CA ALA A 166 -24.00 30.53 -20.81
C ALA A 166 -25.12 29.75 -21.56
N GLY A 167 -26.34 29.82 -21.06
CA GLY A 167 -27.46 29.05 -21.60
C GLY A 167 -27.52 27.60 -21.22
N SER A 168 -26.63 27.12 -20.33
CA SER A 168 -26.72 25.74 -19.75
C SER A 168 -27.98 25.61 -18.90
N THR A 169 -28.72 24.52 -19.10
CA THR A 169 -29.89 24.16 -18.30
C THR A 169 -29.55 23.50 -16.96
N MET A 170 -28.28 23.17 -16.72
CA MET A 170 -27.84 22.56 -15.47
C MET A 170 -27.85 23.56 -14.32
N THR A 171 -28.12 23.07 -13.11
CA THR A 171 -27.83 23.85 -11.90
C THR A 171 -26.32 23.99 -11.69
N ASP A 172 -25.89 24.89 -10.82
CA ASP A 172 -24.46 25.05 -10.49
C ASP A 172 -23.90 23.79 -9.83
N ASP A 173 -24.69 23.13 -8.96
CA ASP A 173 -24.33 21.87 -8.32
C ASP A 173 -24.17 20.73 -9.34
N GLN A 174 -25.09 20.59 -10.27
CA GLN A 174 -24.99 19.61 -11.35
C GLN A 174 -23.73 19.82 -12.19
N PHE A 175 -23.41 21.06 -12.50
CA PHE A 175 -22.20 21.37 -13.25
C PHE A 175 -20.94 21.10 -12.44
N ALA A 176 -20.94 21.41 -11.13
CA ALA A 176 -19.85 21.08 -10.22
C ALA A 176 -19.64 19.55 -10.13
N GLU A 177 -20.71 18.77 -9.99
CA GLU A 177 -20.63 17.30 -9.97
C GLU A 177 -20.05 16.74 -11.28
N GLN A 178 -20.42 17.28 -12.43
CA GLN A 178 -19.86 16.84 -13.72
C GLN A 178 -18.36 17.10 -13.87
N LYS A 179 -17.82 18.13 -13.20
CA LYS A 179 -16.39 18.42 -13.22
C LYS A 179 -15.56 17.42 -12.42
N LYS A 180 -16.13 16.84 -11.35
CA LYS A 180 -15.41 15.98 -10.41
C LYS A 180 -14.62 14.83 -11.06
N PRO A 181 -15.20 13.99 -11.94
CA PRO A 181 -14.47 12.89 -12.56
C PRO A 181 -13.27 13.34 -13.39
N VAL A 182 -13.38 14.49 -14.08
CA VAL A 182 -12.31 15.01 -14.92
C VAL A 182 -11.23 15.68 -14.08
N ILE A 183 -11.59 16.36 -12.99
CA ILE A 183 -10.62 16.88 -12.02
C ILE A 183 -9.87 15.69 -11.38
N ALA A 184 -10.58 14.64 -10.97
CA ALA A 184 -9.97 13.43 -10.43
C ALA A 184 -9.02 12.75 -11.45
N PHE A 185 -9.37 12.71 -12.72
CA PHE A 185 -8.50 12.22 -13.79
C PHE A 185 -7.19 13.04 -13.86
N PHE A 186 -7.25 14.36 -13.87
CA PHE A 186 -6.07 15.21 -13.88
C PHE A 186 -5.23 15.00 -12.60
N GLN A 187 -5.86 14.93 -11.44
CA GLN A 187 -5.15 14.68 -10.18
C GLN A 187 -4.48 13.29 -10.18
N ASN A 188 -5.11 12.26 -10.74
CA ASN A 188 -4.51 10.95 -10.92
C ASN A 188 -3.27 11.00 -11.82
N SER A 189 -3.32 11.76 -12.94
CA SER A 189 -2.18 11.96 -13.83
C SER A 189 -1.03 12.67 -13.13
N ALA A 190 -1.32 13.75 -12.39
CA ALA A 190 -0.33 14.48 -11.60
C ALA A 190 0.31 13.56 -10.54
N GLY A 191 -0.54 12.85 -9.78
CA GLY A 191 -0.08 11.91 -8.76
C GLY A 191 0.80 10.79 -9.31
N PHE A 192 0.46 10.26 -10.49
CA PHE A 192 1.30 9.28 -11.17
C PHE A 192 2.67 9.85 -11.54
N ALA A 193 2.72 11.03 -12.15
CA ALA A 193 3.97 11.68 -12.52
C ALA A 193 4.83 11.97 -11.27
N CYS A 194 4.24 12.53 -10.20
CA CYS A 194 4.92 12.78 -8.93
C CYS A 194 5.48 11.49 -8.31
N LEU A 195 4.72 10.39 -8.34
CA LEU A 195 5.17 9.10 -7.81
C LEU A 195 6.37 8.55 -8.58
N GLN A 196 6.37 8.66 -9.93
CA GLN A 196 7.50 8.26 -10.76
C GLN A 196 8.73 9.15 -10.53
N LEU A 197 8.54 10.45 -10.27
CA LEU A 197 9.58 11.41 -9.90
C LEU A 197 10.08 11.20 -8.46
N LYS A 198 9.43 10.35 -7.66
CA LYS A 198 9.65 10.18 -6.22
C LYS A 198 9.39 11.47 -5.41
N ASP A 199 8.58 12.36 -5.96
CA ASP A 199 8.03 13.49 -5.22
C ASP A 199 6.79 13.01 -4.45
N TYR A 200 7.05 12.34 -3.32
CA TYR A 200 5.98 11.72 -2.52
C TYR A 200 5.01 12.73 -1.91
N PRO A 201 5.44 13.91 -1.43
CA PRO A 201 4.49 14.92 -0.98
C PRO A 201 3.50 15.35 -2.07
N CYS A 202 3.98 15.60 -3.28
CA CYS A 202 3.12 15.89 -4.43
C CYS A 202 2.16 14.72 -4.74
N ALA A 203 2.68 13.48 -4.79
CA ALA A 203 1.87 12.29 -5.07
C ALA A 203 0.77 12.09 -4.02
N ILE A 204 1.09 12.24 -2.73
CA ILE A 204 0.14 12.12 -1.61
C ILE A 204 -0.97 13.16 -1.75
N ASN A 205 -0.62 14.43 -2.00
CA ASN A 205 -1.60 15.50 -2.14
C ASN A 205 -2.54 15.24 -3.33
N ALA A 206 -1.99 14.83 -4.47
CA ALA A 206 -2.77 14.53 -5.67
C ALA A 206 -3.72 13.35 -5.45
N PHE A 207 -3.25 12.22 -4.90
CA PHE A 207 -4.12 11.06 -4.65
C PHE A 207 -5.15 11.32 -3.54
N LYS A 208 -4.84 12.10 -2.53
CA LYS A 208 -5.84 12.56 -1.55
C LYS A 208 -6.92 13.42 -2.22
N ALA A 209 -6.56 14.30 -3.14
CA ALA A 209 -7.52 15.08 -3.91
C ALA A 209 -8.42 14.18 -4.78
N VAL A 210 -7.87 13.11 -5.39
CA VAL A 210 -8.69 12.10 -6.09
C VAL A 210 -9.69 11.46 -5.14
N LEU A 211 -9.23 10.97 -3.98
CA LEU A 211 -10.08 10.26 -3.03
C LEU A 211 -11.13 11.15 -2.37
N ALA A 212 -10.89 12.46 -2.26
CA ALA A 212 -11.90 13.42 -1.82
C ALA A 212 -13.04 13.57 -2.84
N LEU A 213 -12.76 13.43 -4.14
CA LEU A 213 -13.75 13.49 -5.22
C LEU A 213 -14.36 12.11 -5.53
N THR A 214 -13.57 11.06 -5.40
CA THR A 214 -13.93 9.68 -5.75
C THR A 214 -13.41 8.72 -4.65
N PRO A 215 -14.11 8.62 -3.51
CA PRO A 215 -13.66 7.84 -2.35
C PRO A 215 -13.48 6.34 -2.61
N THR A 216 -14.06 5.84 -3.70
CA THR A 216 -14.02 4.43 -4.11
C THR A 216 -12.96 4.13 -5.18
N ASP A 217 -12.05 5.07 -5.48
CA ASP A 217 -10.95 4.82 -6.42
C ASP A 217 -9.89 3.92 -5.77
N ALA A 218 -9.96 2.63 -6.10
CA ALA A 218 -9.03 1.62 -5.59
C ALA A 218 -7.58 1.85 -6.05
N VAL A 219 -7.38 2.40 -7.25
CA VAL A 219 -6.04 2.65 -7.81
C VAL A 219 -5.40 3.84 -7.12
N ALA A 220 -6.16 4.91 -6.87
CA ALA A 220 -5.68 6.06 -6.11
C ALA A 220 -5.33 5.65 -4.66
N SER A 221 -6.17 4.81 -4.02
CA SER A 221 -5.90 4.27 -2.69
C SER A 221 -4.59 3.46 -2.66
N TYR A 222 -4.37 2.58 -3.64
CA TYR A 222 -3.13 1.81 -3.76
C TYR A 222 -1.90 2.70 -3.93
N ARG A 223 -1.97 3.66 -4.87
CA ARG A 223 -0.85 4.59 -5.15
C ARG A 223 -0.54 5.49 -3.97
N LEU A 224 -1.56 5.94 -3.25
CA LEU A 224 -1.42 6.68 -1.99
C LEU A 224 -0.67 5.84 -0.96
N GLY A 225 -1.04 4.57 -0.80
CA GLY A 225 -0.35 3.64 0.10
C GLY A 225 1.12 3.46 -0.25
N VAL A 226 1.44 3.28 -1.53
CA VAL A 226 2.83 3.20 -2.02
C VAL A 226 3.60 4.48 -1.73
N ALA A 227 2.97 5.66 -1.97
CA ALA A 227 3.62 6.96 -1.71
C ALA A 227 3.97 7.14 -0.23
N TYR A 228 3.08 6.74 0.68
CA TYR A 228 3.35 6.78 2.13
C TYR A 228 4.46 5.82 2.57
N LEU A 229 4.56 4.65 1.96
CA LEU A 229 5.59 3.66 2.31
C LEU A 229 6.96 4.00 1.74
N GLU A 230 7.01 4.62 0.57
CA GLU A 230 8.28 4.94 -0.11
C GLU A 230 8.86 6.31 0.30
N MET A 231 8.09 7.20 0.93
CA MET A 231 8.60 8.50 1.42
C MET A 231 9.61 8.31 2.56
N LYS A 232 10.39 9.35 2.83
CA LYS A 232 11.38 9.33 3.92
C LYS A 232 11.16 10.50 4.89
N PRO A 233 10.92 10.23 6.19
CA PRO A 233 10.65 8.92 6.78
C PRO A 233 9.33 8.34 6.29
N PRO A 234 9.15 7.00 6.25
CA PRO A 234 7.92 6.38 5.79
C PRO A 234 6.78 6.62 6.79
N ARG A 235 5.57 6.83 6.26
CA ARG A 235 4.34 6.89 7.05
C ARG A 235 3.65 5.52 6.98
N ALA A 236 4.24 4.55 7.64
CA ALA A 236 3.89 3.14 7.51
C ALA A 236 2.40 2.87 7.75
N LEU A 237 1.84 3.34 8.87
CA LEU A 237 0.44 3.08 9.23
C LEU A 237 -0.55 3.68 8.22
N ASP A 238 -0.28 4.88 7.71
CA ASP A 238 -1.11 5.49 6.66
C ASP A 238 -1.00 4.71 5.34
N GLY A 239 0.21 4.21 5.05
CA GLY A 239 0.45 3.35 3.89
C GLY A 239 -0.30 2.04 3.97
N PHE A 240 -0.27 1.37 5.12
CA PHE A 240 -1.00 0.12 5.36
C PHE A 240 -2.50 0.32 5.22
N TRP A 241 -3.03 1.39 5.81
CA TRP A 241 -4.45 1.73 5.71
C TRP A 241 -4.91 1.95 4.27
N ALA A 242 -4.16 2.74 3.50
CA ALA A 242 -4.49 3.02 2.11
C ALA A 242 -4.41 1.76 1.23
N LEU A 243 -3.43 0.85 1.47
CA LEU A 243 -3.36 -0.44 0.78
C LEU A 243 -4.53 -1.36 1.17
N ALA A 244 -4.90 -1.43 2.45
CA ALA A 244 -6.05 -2.21 2.92
C ALA A 244 -7.35 -1.72 2.27
N ARG A 245 -7.55 -0.41 2.16
CA ARG A 245 -8.68 0.16 1.41
C ARG A 245 -8.69 -0.26 -0.06
N ALA A 246 -7.54 -0.20 -0.74
CA ALA A 246 -7.44 -0.63 -2.13
C ALA A 246 -7.86 -2.10 -2.31
N ILE A 247 -7.47 -2.98 -1.38
CA ILE A 247 -7.86 -4.39 -1.35
C ILE A 247 -9.38 -4.53 -1.17
N ASN A 248 -9.97 -3.82 -0.19
CA ASN A 248 -11.40 -3.84 0.08
C ASN A 248 -12.23 -3.30 -1.10
N LEU A 249 -11.70 -2.35 -1.86
CA LEU A 249 -12.28 -1.82 -3.10
C LEU A 249 -12.05 -2.74 -4.31
N LYS A 250 -11.54 -3.95 -4.10
CA LYS A 250 -11.34 -4.99 -5.12
C LYS A 250 -10.45 -4.55 -6.27
N ILE A 251 -9.35 -3.92 -5.96
CA ILE A 251 -8.33 -3.58 -6.97
C ILE A 251 -7.88 -4.85 -7.71
N PRO A 252 -7.61 -4.78 -9.02
CA PRO A 252 -7.00 -5.90 -9.76
C PRO A 252 -5.73 -6.40 -9.07
N ASP A 253 -5.49 -7.71 -9.10
CA ASP A 253 -4.38 -8.38 -8.39
C ASP A 253 -4.40 -8.16 -6.84
N SER A 254 -5.57 -8.01 -6.24
CA SER A 254 -5.74 -7.76 -4.79
C SER A 254 -4.97 -8.73 -3.91
N ASP A 255 -4.89 -10.02 -4.30
CA ASP A 255 -4.14 -11.04 -3.53
C ASP A 255 -2.65 -10.72 -3.48
N LYS A 256 -2.04 -10.29 -4.58
CA LYS A 256 -0.63 -9.89 -4.60
C LYS A 256 -0.38 -8.65 -3.75
N ILE A 257 -1.35 -7.73 -3.71
CA ILE A 257 -1.28 -6.53 -2.88
C ILE A 257 -1.46 -6.90 -1.41
N LYS A 258 -2.33 -7.87 -1.09
CA LYS A 258 -2.48 -8.42 0.25
C LYS A 258 -1.17 -9.06 0.75
N ASP A 259 -0.52 -9.87 -0.08
CA ASP A 259 0.79 -10.46 0.22
C ASP A 259 1.87 -9.38 0.41
N TYR A 260 1.84 -8.35 -0.41
CA TYR A 260 2.74 -7.21 -0.25
C TYR A 260 2.51 -6.48 1.08
N LEU A 261 1.25 -6.17 1.41
CA LEU A 261 0.89 -5.53 2.68
C LEU A 261 1.31 -6.38 3.88
N ARG A 262 1.08 -7.70 3.83
CA ARG A 262 1.54 -8.64 4.85
C ARG A 262 3.05 -8.53 5.09
N ARG A 263 3.84 -8.52 4.03
CA ARG A 263 5.31 -8.36 4.14
C ARG A 263 5.71 -7.01 4.72
N GLN A 264 4.97 -5.94 4.42
CA GLN A 264 5.25 -4.62 5.00
C GLN A 264 4.93 -4.57 6.49
N ILE A 265 3.84 -5.21 6.93
CA ILE A 265 3.50 -5.36 8.36
C ILE A 265 4.60 -6.16 9.08
N LEU A 266 4.99 -7.32 8.55
CA LEU A 266 6.09 -8.12 9.10
C LEU A 266 7.39 -7.33 9.23
N ALA A 267 7.74 -6.54 8.22
CA ALA A 267 8.96 -5.73 8.25
C ALA A 267 8.88 -4.59 9.28
N TYR A 268 7.69 -4.05 9.52
CA TYR A 268 7.45 -2.96 10.46
C TYR A 268 7.43 -3.42 11.91
N GLU A 269 6.74 -4.53 12.19
CA GLU A 269 6.54 -5.06 13.55
C GLU A 269 7.68 -5.97 13.98
N GLN A 270 8.17 -6.82 13.09
CA GLN A 270 9.08 -7.93 13.41
C GLN A 270 8.56 -8.77 14.59
N PRO A 271 7.34 -9.34 14.49
CA PRO A 271 6.76 -10.12 15.58
C PRO A 271 7.57 -11.37 15.84
N GLY A 272 7.41 -11.96 17.03
CA GLY A 272 8.09 -13.22 17.38
C GLY A 272 7.67 -14.40 16.51
N CYS A 273 6.40 -14.44 16.08
CA CYS A 273 5.86 -15.44 15.16
C CYS A 273 5.23 -14.77 13.93
N ASP A 274 5.65 -15.18 12.74
CA ASP A 274 5.14 -14.62 11.46
C ASP A 274 3.62 -14.77 11.28
N SER A 275 3.02 -15.82 11.86
CA SER A 275 1.57 -16.07 11.81
C SER A 275 0.74 -14.97 12.47
N LEU A 276 1.32 -14.21 13.41
CA LEU A 276 0.64 -13.10 14.08
C LEU A 276 0.37 -11.93 13.14
N ALA A 277 1.18 -11.74 12.10
CA ALA A 277 0.95 -10.73 11.07
C ALA A 277 -0.34 -10.99 10.28
N ASP A 278 -0.81 -12.23 10.19
CA ASP A 278 -2.07 -12.56 9.51
C ASP A 278 -3.28 -12.06 10.31
N ALA A 279 -3.23 -12.15 11.63
CA ALA A 279 -4.27 -11.60 12.51
C ALA A 279 -4.31 -10.05 12.40
N GLN A 280 -3.16 -9.39 12.44
CA GLN A 280 -3.04 -7.94 12.25
C GLN A 280 -3.56 -7.49 10.89
N LEU A 281 -3.19 -8.19 9.83
CA LEU A 281 -3.65 -7.90 8.48
C LEU A 281 -5.17 -8.03 8.36
N ASN A 282 -5.78 -9.07 8.93
CA ASN A 282 -7.21 -9.27 8.88
C ASN A 282 -7.96 -8.19 9.68
N GLU A 283 -7.48 -7.83 10.85
CA GLU A 283 -8.02 -6.71 11.64
C GLU A 283 -7.94 -5.39 10.87
N LEU A 284 -6.80 -5.08 10.26
CA LEU A 284 -6.62 -3.89 9.42
C LEU A 284 -7.60 -3.86 8.25
N LEU A 285 -7.79 -4.98 7.55
CA LEU A 285 -8.73 -5.07 6.44
C LEU A 285 -10.17 -4.80 6.90
N GLN A 286 -10.59 -5.36 8.03
CA GLN A 286 -11.93 -5.12 8.59
C GLN A 286 -12.14 -3.66 8.98
N LEU A 287 -11.19 -3.04 9.66
CA LEU A 287 -11.27 -1.65 10.07
C LEU A 287 -11.28 -0.69 8.87
N ALA A 288 -10.40 -0.92 7.90
CA ALA A 288 -10.29 -0.10 6.70
C ALA A 288 -11.49 -0.25 5.74
N ALA A 289 -12.33 -1.29 5.88
CA ALA A 289 -13.56 -1.41 5.10
C ALA A 289 -14.57 -0.31 5.46
N ASN A 290 -14.62 0.09 6.74
CA ASN A 290 -15.62 0.96 7.29
C ASN A 290 -15.20 2.44 7.38
N SER A 291 -13.91 2.75 7.18
CA SER A 291 -13.41 4.13 7.28
C SER A 291 -12.53 4.51 6.09
N PRO A 292 -12.83 5.62 5.39
CA PRO A 292 -12.00 6.12 4.29
C PRO A 292 -10.64 6.59 4.74
N GLU A 293 -10.50 7.08 5.96
CA GLU A 293 -9.25 7.55 6.56
C GLU A 293 -8.88 6.71 7.78
N ARG A 294 -7.59 6.60 8.05
CA ARG A 294 -7.08 5.91 9.23
C ARG A 294 -7.48 6.70 10.49
N PRO A 295 -8.20 6.09 11.45
CA PRO A 295 -8.44 6.71 12.74
C PRO A 295 -7.11 7.00 13.46
N ALA A 296 -7.03 8.14 14.14
CA ALA A 296 -5.83 8.50 14.91
C ALA A 296 -5.49 7.47 16.01
N THR A 297 -6.52 6.79 16.52
CA THR A 297 -6.40 5.75 17.55
C THR A 297 -5.89 4.41 17.01
N TYR A 298 -5.94 4.18 15.69
CA TYR A 298 -5.41 2.94 15.12
C TYR A 298 -3.89 2.99 15.07
N THR A 299 -3.26 2.10 15.81
CA THR A 299 -1.81 1.89 15.83
C THR A 299 -1.51 0.39 15.90
N ILE A 300 -0.38 0.00 15.34
CA ILE A 300 0.25 -1.30 15.57
C ILE A 300 1.66 -1.06 16.08
N PRO A 301 2.21 -1.95 16.93
CA PRO A 301 3.54 -1.75 17.50
C PRO A 301 4.62 -1.81 16.43
N SER A 302 5.65 -1.00 16.60
CA SER A 302 6.86 -1.08 15.79
C SER A 302 7.81 -2.17 16.30
N ALA A 303 8.81 -2.55 15.49
CA ALA A 303 9.89 -3.44 15.93
C ALA A 303 10.59 -2.94 17.19
N ASP A 304 10.79 -1.63 17.31
CA ASP A 304 11.41 -1.02 18.48
C ASP A 304 10.54 -1.18 19.75
N ASP A 305 9.21 -1.07 19.61
CA ASP A 305 8.28 -1.26 20.73
C ASP A 305 8.29 -2.72 21.19
N LEU A 306 8.27 -3.68 20.24
CA LEU A 306 8.37 -5.09 20.56
C LEU A 306 9.75 -5.47 21.15
N ASN A 307 10.83 -4.86 20.67
CA ASN A 307 12.16 -5.08 21.25
C ASN A 307 12.29 -4.59 22.69
N LYS A 308 11.66 -3.47 23.06
CA LYS A 308 11.59 -3.04 24.45
C LYS A 308 10.95 -4.10 25.35
N ILE A 309 9.84 -4.70 24.88
CA ILE A 309 9.19 -5.79 25.61
C ILE A 309 10.12 -6.99 25.71
N ARG A 310 10.73 -7.46 24.60
CA ARG A 310 11.66 -8.60 24.61
C ARG A 310 12.80 -8.45 25.60
N THR A 311 13.37 -7.25 25.68
CA THR A 311 14.55 -7.00 26.54
C THR A 311 14.21 -6.75 28.01
N SER A 312 12.98 -6.32 28.32
CA SER A 312 12.55 -6.01 29.68
C SER A 312 11.74 -7.14 30.35
N SER A 313 11.28 -8.13 29.58
CA SER A 313 10.41 -9.19 30.09
C SER A 313 11.20 -10.29 30.81
N ASN A 314 10.65 -10.74 31.93
CA ASN A 314 10.99 -11.97 32.62
C ASN A 314 9.71 -12.82 32.77
N ILE A 315 9.84 -14.06 33.22
CA ILE A 315 8.71 -14.98 33.31
C ILE A 315 7.53 -14.42 34.13
N LEU A 316 7.78 -13.71 35.21
CA LEU A 316 6.73 -13.15 36.05
C LEU A 316 6.00 -11.99 35.38
N THR A 317 6.74 -11.13 34.68
CA THR A 317 6.12 -10.06 33.88
C THR A 317 5.33 -10.62 32.71
N VAL A 318 5.79 -11.70 32.06
CA VAL A 318 5.06 -12.40 30.99
C VAL A 318 3.71 -12.92 31.51
N ILE A 319 3.70 -13.59 32.65
CA ILE A 319 2.47 -14.06 33.29
C ILE A 319 1.54 -12.90 33.65
N ALA A 320 2.07 -11.86 34.27
CA ALA A 320 1.30 -10.69 34.67
C ALA A 320 0.65 -9.94 33.49
N ASP A 321 1.32 -9.94 32.34
CA ASP A 321 0.85 -9.27 31.13
C ASP A 321 -0.15 -10.13 30.34
N LEU A 322 0.08 -11.43 30.20
CA LEU A 322 -0.75 -12.32 29.37
C LEU A 322 -2.04 -12.73 30.09
N LYS A 323 -1.98 -13.00 31.41
CA LYS A 323 -3.12 -13.52 32.18
C LYS A 323 -4.36 -12.65 32.17
N PRO A 324 -4.29 -11.31 32.27
CA PRO A 324 -5.48 -10.45 32.23
C PRO A 324 -6.09 -10.31 30.84
N GLY A 325 -5.41 -10.71 29.77
CA GLY A 325 -5.84 -10.46 28.40
C GLY A 325 -5.72 -8.99 27.97
N GLY A 326 -6.46 -8.63 26.90
CA GLY A 326 -6.51 -7.26 26.40
C GLY A 326 -5.30 -6.84 25.57
N ASP A 327 -5.12 -5.52 25.38
CA ASP A 327 -4.10 -4.98 24.46
C ASP A 327 -2.67 -5.24 24.94
N LYS A 328 -2.46 -5.22 26.25
CA LYS A 328 -1.14 -5.53 26.84
C LYS A 328 -0.73 -6.97 26.55
N ALA A 329 -1.67 -7.92 26.72
CA ALA A 329 -1.41 -9.32 26.40
C ALA A 329 -1.13 -9.51 24.91
N LYS A 330 -1.88 -8.85 24.02
CA LYS A 330 -1.62 -8.89 22.57
C LYS A 330 -0.21 -8.42 22.24
N MET A 331 0.22 -7.28 22.79
CA MET A 331 1.56 -6.73 22.57
C MET A 331 2.67 -7.65 23.11
N THR A 332 2.50 -8.15 24.33
CA THR A 332 3.45 -9.07 24.94
C THR A 332 3.56 -10.38 24.15
N TRP A 333 2.43 -10.91 23.65
CA TRP A 333 2.44 -12.09 22.82
C TRP A 333 3.07 -11.85 21.44
N LEU A 334 2.79 -10.69 20.80
CA LEU A 334 3.46 -10.28 19.57
C LEU A 334 4.99 -10.26 19.72
N ALA A 335 5.46 -9.78 20.87
CA ALA A 335 6.90 -9.72 21.13
C ALA A 335 7.52 -11.09 21.44
N LEU A 336 6.85 -11.93 22.22
CA LEU A 336 7.48 -13.08 22.87
C LEU A 336 7.05 -14.44 22.29
N CYS A 337 6.09 -14.51 21.37
CA CYS A 337 5.79 -15.75 20.63
C CYS A 337 7.09 -16.26 19.97
N GLY A 338 7.45 -17.52 20.25
CA GLY A 338 8.67 -18.13 19.73
C GLY A 338 9.97 -17.66 20.39
N ALA A 339 9.90 -16.86 21.44
CA ALA A 339 11.09 -16.40 22.16
C ALA A 339 11.72 -17.55 22.97
N GLU A 340 13.05 -17.60 22.94
CA GLU A 340 13.83 -18.52 23.77
C GLU A 340 14.13 -17.87 25.12
N PHE A 341 13.85 -18.61 26.20
CA PHE A 341 14.21 -18.22 27.55
C PHE A 341 15.36 -19.12 28.00
N PRO A 342 16.50 -18.51 28.37
CA PRO A 342 17.69 -19.27 28.71
C PRO A 342 17.58 -20.02 30.05
N GLU A 343 16.78 -19.48 30.97
CA GLU A 343 16.50 -20.09 32.25
C GLU A 343 15.14 -19.65 32.79
N VAL A 344 14.31 -20.63 33.11
CA VAL A 344 13.05 -20.47 33.84
C VAL A 344 13.06 -21.43 35.02
N VAL A 345 12.60 -20.98 36.18
CA VAL A 345 12.55 -21.78 37.41
C VAL A 345 11.10 -22.03 37.80
N GLY A 346 10.78 -23.29 38.11
CA GLY A 346 9.45 -23.66 38.58
C GLY A 346 9.50 -24.86 39.52
N LYS A 347 8.45 -25.04 40.34
CA LYS A 347 8.21 -26.20 41.16
C LYS A 347 7.51 -27.26 40.31
N LEU A 348 7.98 -28.52 40.33
CA LEU A 348 7.34 -29.61 39.61
C LEU A 348 6.03 -30.04 40.30
N ILE A 349 4.93 -29.87 39.59
CA ILE A 349 3.59 -30.28 40.05
C ILE A 349 3.26 -31.69 39.56
N ASP A 350 3.56 -31.96 38.26
CA ASP A 350 3.29 -33.26 37.66
C ASP A 350 4.28 -33.53 36.53
N ILE A 351 4.46 -34.85 36.22
CA ILE A 351 5.38 -35.33 35.20
C ILE A 351 4.74 -36.46 34.43
N THR A 352 4.78 -36.38 33.10
CA THR A 352 4.27 -37.45 32.23
C THR A 352 5.33 -37.81 31.19
N PRO A 353 5.97 -38.97 31.31
CA PRO A 353 6.88 -39.50 30.29
C PRO A 353 6.10 -39.85 29.00
N GLY A 354 6.52 -39.31 27.86
CA GLY A 354 6.07 -39.66 26.52
C GLY A 354 7.08 -40.57 25.81
N THR A 355 6.85 -40.87 24.53
CA THR A 355 7.74 -41.72 23.74
C THR A 355 9.07 -41.04 23.43
N ASP A 356 9.03 -39.79 23.00
CA ASP A 356 10.21 -39.01 22.56
C ASP A 356 10.39 -37.71 23.35
N PHE A 357 9.61 -37.52 24.40
CA PHE A 357 9.60 -36.31 25.21
C PHE A 357 9.19 -36.62 26.65
N VAL A 358 9.41 -35.65 27.55
CA VAL A 358 8.88 -35.67 28.92
C VAL A 358 8.08 -34.39 29.09
N ASP A 359 6.78 -34.49 29.42
CA ASP A 359 5.94 -33.32 29.79
C ASP A 359 6.08 -33.05 31.27
N LEU A 360 6.46 -31.80 31.60
CA LEU A 360 6.53 -31.28 32.94
C LEU A 360 5.47 -30.24 33.16
N LYS A 361 4.67 -30.39 34.20
CA LYS A 361 3.75 -29.37 34.67
C LYS A 361 4.41 -28.65 35.85
N LEU A 362 4.82 -27.40 35.62
CA LEU A 362 5.54 -26.62 36.62
C LEU A 362 4.69 -25.45 37.11
N TYR A 363 4.96 -24.96 38.30
CA TYR A 363 4.44 -23.70 38.79
C TYR A 363 5.57 -22.71 39.07
N THR A 364 5.43 -21.49 38.60
CA THR A 364 6.27 -20.36 39.01
C THR A 364 5.40 -19.24 39.59
N GLY A 365 5.92 -18.52 40.56
CA GLY A 365 5.22 -17.44 41.26
C GLY A 365 6.18 -16.38 41.78
N ALA A 366 5.63 -15.29 42.32
CA ALA A 366 6.41 -14.13 42.74
C ALA A 366 7.13 -14.38 44.08
N THR A 367 6.59 -15.26 44.94
CA THR A 367 7.16 -15.53 46.28
C THR A 367 7.40 -17.01 46.50
N PRO A 368 8.39 -17.38 47.35
CA PRO A 368 8.62 -18.75 47.74
C PRO A 368 7.39 -19.44 48.36
N GLU A 369 6.58 -18.68 49.11
CA GLU A 369 5.37 -19.17 49.76
C GLU A 369 4.31 -19.57 48.74
N GLU A 370 4.11 -18.73 47.67
CA GLU A 370 3.21 -19.04 46.56
C GLU A 370 3.67 -20.34 45.83
N ILE A 371 4.97 -20.42 45.56
CA ILE A 371 5.56 -21.58 44.86
C ILE A 371 5.39 -22.84 45.74
N GLN A 372 5.65 -22.77 47.04
CA GLN A 372 5.53 -23.92 47.93
C GLN A 372 4.07 -24.37 48.07
N ALA A 373 3.13 -23.47 48.16
CA ALA A 373 1.71 -23.78 48.35
C ALA A 373 1.02 -24.25 47.04
N ALA A 374 1.66 -24.06 45.90
CA ALA A 374 1.05 -24.37 44.59
C ALA A 374 0.77 -25.88 44.43
N THR A 375 -0.46 -26.16 44.02
CA THR A 375 -0.96 -27.50 43.66
C THR A 375 -1.37 -27.62 42.20
N THR A 376 -1.46 -26.49 41.49
CA THR A 376 -1.78 -26.42 40.07
C THR A 376 -0.64 -25.75 39.30
N ALA A 377 -0.36 -26.23 38.09
CA ALA A 377 0.69 -25.71 37.23
C ALA A 377 0.22 -24.43 36.49
N ASN A 378 1.17 -23.58 36.12
CA ASN A 378 1.00 -22.46 35.17
C ASN A 378 2.02 -22.50 34.02
N LEU A 379 2.88 -23.50 33.98
CA LEU A 379 3.83 -23.80 32.91
C LEU A 379 3.64 -25.24 32.45
N ASP A 380 3.50 -25.43 31.15
CA ASP A 380 3.44 -26.71 30.45
C ASP A 380 4.69 -26.82 29.58
N VAL A 381 5.60 -27.74 29.97
CA VAL A 381 6.98 -27.74 29.48
C VAL A 381 7.30 -29.07 28.82
N LYS A 382 7.42 -29.06 27.48
CA LYS A 382 7.77 -30.21 26.69
C LYS A 382 9.29 -30.32 26.53
N VAL A 383 9.88 -31.23 27.27
CA VAL A 383 11.31 -31.55 27.25
C VAL A 383 11.59 -32.58 26.17
N VAL A 384 12.46 -32.26 25.21
CA VAL A 384 12.73 -33.09 24.04
C VAL A 384 14.20 -33.56 24.04
N GLY A 385 14.42 -34.85 23.78
CA GLY A 385 15.77 -35.44 23.68
C GLY A 385 16.57 -35.41 24.98
N GLN A 386 15.87 -35.54 26.13
CA GLN A 386 16.43 -35.59 27.46
C GLN A 386 15.58 -36.57 28.34
N PRO A 387 15.57 -37.90 28.00
CA PRO A 387 14.69 -38.85 28.64
C PRO A 387 14.96 -39.00 30.16
N GLU A 388 16.16 -38.65 30.62
CA GLU A 388 16.53 -38.65 32.03
C GLU A 388 15.74 -37.63 32.86
N ALA A 389 15.10 -36.62 32.23
CA ALA A 389 14.20 -35.70 32.91
C ALA A 389 13.00 -36.41 33.57
N ALA A 390 12.66 -37.62 33.11
CA ALA A 390 11.64 -38.47 33.75
C ALA A 390 11.99 -38.90 35.18
N ARG A 391 13.22 -38.67 35.64
CA ARG A 391 13.66 -38.97 37.01
C ARG A 391 13.38 -37.86 38.01
N LEU A 392 12.91 -36.70 37.54
CA LEU A 392 12.54 -35.58 38.40
C LEU A 392 11.45 -36.02 39.37
N GLU A 393 11.50 -35.48 40.59
CA GLU A 393 10.56 -35.81 41.65
C GLU A 393 9.56 -34.69 41.87
N LYS A 394 8.32 -35.01 42.19
CA LYS A 394 7.26 -34.04 42.50
C LYS A 394 7.70 -33.13 43.66
N ASP A 395 7.28 -31.88 43.60
CA ASP A 395 7.62 -30.81 44.50
C ASP A 395 9.10 -30.33 44.42
N GLN A 396 9.89 -30.86 43.53
CA GLN A 396 11.27 -30.43 43.27
C GLN A 396 11.29 -29.08 42.53
N GLY A 397 12.25 -28.22 42.85
CA GLY A 397 12.59 -27.06 42.02
C GLY A 397 13.30 -27.48 40.72
N VAL A 398 12.87 -27.02 39.58
CA VAL A 398 13.41 -27.34 38.26
C VAL A 398 13.77 -26.09 37.52
N ARG A 399 15.00 -26.02 37.02
CA ARG A 399 15.47 -25.01 36.07
C ARG A 399 15.41 -25.59 34.65
N PHE A 400 14.84 -24.81 33.73
CA PHE A 400 14.82 -25.24 32.31
C PHE A 400 15.04 -24.05 31.39
N SER A 401 15.54 -24.31 30.18
CA SER A 401 15.50 -23.43 29.04
C SER A 401 14.48 -23.94 28.04
N GLY A 402 13.90 -23.05 27.21
CA GLY A 402 12.94 -23.48 26.19
C GLY A 402 12.36 -22.35 25.39
N THR A 403 11.57 -22.70 24.38
CA THR A 403 10.88 -21.78 23.49
C THR A 403 9.43 -21.63 23.93
N LEU A 404 8.96 -20.39 24.15
CA LEU A 404 7.57 -20.08 24.46
C LEU A 404 6.73 -20.16 23.18
N VAL A 405 5.83 -21.15 23.07
CA VAL A 405 5.09 -21.44 21.83
C VAL A 405 3.60 -21.18 21.91
N GLY A 406 3.05 -20.99 23.11
CA GLY A 406 1.62 -20.76 23.29
C GLY A 406 1.25 -20.32 24.69
N TYR A 407 0.01 -19.89 24.87
CA TYR A 407 -0.60 -19.70 26.18
C TYR A 407 -2.11 -19.86 26.14
N ASP A 408 -2.68 -20.35 27.22
CA ASP A 408 -4.11 -20.40 27.48
C ASP A 408 -4.46 -19.37 28.54
N PRO A 409 -5.30 -18.36 28.24
CA PRO A 409 -5.72 -17.39 29.25
C PRO A 409 -6.74 -17.95 30.22
N GLU A 410 -7.63 -18.87 29.78
CA GLU A 410 -8.75 -19.44 30.51
C GLU A 410 -8.97 -20.93 30.15
N PRO A 411 -9.62 -21.76 30.99
CA PRO A 411 -10.12 -21.45 32.34
C PRO A 411 -9.01 -21.43 33.40
N THR A 412 -7.84 -21.97 33.07
CA THR A 412 -6.64 -21.95 33.94
C THR A 412 -5.49 -21.43 33.10
N PHE A 413 -4.91 -20.31 33.54
CA PHE A 413 -3.78 -19.73 32.83
C PHE A 413 -2.62 -20.73 32.70
N MET A 414 -2.11 -20.93 31.47
CA MET A 414 -1.01 -21.84 31.18
C MET A 414 -0.10 -21.26 30.09
N LEU A 415 1.22 -21.31 30.30
CA LEU A 415 2.22 -21.03 29.28
C LEU A 415 2.74 -22.35 28.72
N HIS A 416 2.82 -22.47 27.39
CA HIS A 416 3.29 -23.67 26.70
C HIS A 416 4.70 -23.49 26.16
N TRP A 417 5.56 -24.45 26.50
CA TRP A 417 6.96 -24.43 26.12
C TRP A 417 7.32 -25.67 25.31
N ASP A 418 8.06 -25.48 24.24
CA ASP A 418 8.59 -26.58 23.40
C ASP A 418 10.12 -26.52 23.34
N LYS A 419 10.73 -27.63 22.88
CA LYS A 419 12.19 -27.79 22.79
C LYS A 419 12.91 -27.51 24.11
N ALA A 420 12.24 -27.72 25.21
CA ALA A 420 12.79 -27.40 26.51
C ALA A 420 13.93 -28.39 26.88
N LYS A 421 14.86 -27.86 27.68
CA LYS A 421 15.96 -28.65 28.31
C LYS A 421 16.00 -28.29 29.79
N VAL A 422 15.95 -29.35 30.61
CA VAL A 422 16.15 -29.24 32.06
C VAL A 422 17.63 -29.08 32.35
N ASN A 423 17.97 -28.25 33.33
CA ASN A 423 19.35 -28.15 33.79
C ASN A 423 19.81 -29.54 34.33
N PRO A 424 20.91 -30.13 33.80
CA PRO A 424 21.37 -31.44 34.21
C PRO A 424 21.64 -31.60 35.71
N GLU A 425 21.96 -30.52 36.41
CA GLU A 425 22.19 -30.54 37.85
C GLU A 425 20.92 -30.82 38.67
N ASP A 426 19.74 -30.50 38.11
CA ASP A 426 18.45 -30.71 38.76
C ASP A 426 17.92 -32.15 38.54
N ILE A 427 18.50 -32.90 37.61
CA ILE A 427 18.07 -34.24 37.31
C ILE A 427 18.78 -35.25 38.27
N PRO A 428 18.01 -36.03 39.06
CA PRO A 428 18.61 -37.03 39.94
C PRO A 428 19.48 -38.02 39.17
N THR A 429 20.69 -38.25 39.67
CA THR A 429 21.57 -39.30 39.13
C THR A 429 20.95 -40.69 39.35
N GLU A 430 21.20 -41.67 38.49
CA GLU A 430 20.80 -43.04 38.73
C GLU A 430 21.35 -43.49 40.07
N LYS A 431 20.45 -43.90 40.97
CA LYS A 431 20.88 -44.57 42.20
C LYS A 431 21.74 -45.75 41.79
N GLY A 432 23.04 -45.62 41.99
CA GLY A 432 24.03 -46.63 41.60
C GLY A 432 23.58 -48.01 42.08
N GLY A 433 23.44 -48.95 41.14
CA GLY A 433 23.16 -50.32 41.43
C GLY A 433 24.13 -50.77 42.50
N ALA A 434 23.62 -51.41 43.57
CA ALA A 434 24.37 -51.91 44.71
C ALA A 434 25.65 -52.60 44.20
N LYS A 435 26.83 -52.10 44.60
CA LYS A 435 28.12 -52.72 44.33
C LYS A 435 28.02 -54.17 44.88
N LYS A 436 28.01 -55.17 44.00
CA LYS A 436 28.19 -56.54 44.42
C LYS A 436 29.45 -56.62 45.27
N PRO A 437 29.41 -57.33 46.46
CA PRO A 437 30.58 -57.44 47.29
C PRO A 437 31.66 -58.18 46.53
N VAL A 438 32.83 -57.57 46.45
CA VAL A 438 34.04 -58.21 45.90
C VAL A 438 34.45 -59.31 46.84
N HIS A 439 34.27 -60.60 46.42
CA HIS A 439 34.84 -61.75 47.09
C HIS A 439 36.38 -61.63 47.07
N LYS A 440 36.97 -61.43 48.25
CA LYS A 440 38.42 -61.61 48.42
C LYS A 440 38.78 -63.07 48.19
N PRO A 441 39.82 -63.36 47.39
CA PRO A 441 40.33 -64.75 47.30
C PRO A 441 40.97 -65.16 48.60
N ALA A 442 40.64 -66.37 49.01
CA ALA A 442 41.24 -67.01 50.19
C ALA A 442 42.74 -67.24 49.99
N THR A 443 43.57 -66.67 50.84
CA THR A 443 44.99 -67.02 50.95
C THR A 443 45.16 -68.43 51.43
N LYS A 444 45.72 -69.30 50.58
CA LYS A 444 46.25 -70.60 51.01
C LYS A 444 47.53 -70.35 51.82
N LYS A 445 47.55 -70.84 53.04
CA LYS A 445 48.78 -71.08 53.84
C LYS A 445 49.38 -72.42 53.41
N THR A 446 50.63 -72.46 53.09
CA THR A 446 51.68 -73.40 53.46
C THR A 446 53.00 -72.67 53.44
#